data_88d1dcee13ac3fe2feb0491caceff208
#
_entry.id   88d1dcee13ac3fe2feb0491caceff208
#
_cell.length_a   1.000
_cell.length_b   1.000
_cell.length_c   1.000
_cell.angle_alpha   90.00
_cell.angle_beta   90.00
_cell.angle_gamma   90.00
#
_symmetry.space_group_name_H-M   'P 1'
#
loop_
_entity.id
_entity.type
_entity.pdbx_description
1 polymer ?
#
loop_
_entity_poly.entity_id
_entity_poly.type
_entity_poly.pdbx_seq_one_letter_code
_entity_poly.pdbx_strand_id
1 'polypeptide(L)'
;MGRHWRVETQMNPPTDWQELTQITQGKRLLVERVRIADKDIVIEGSFELPQLARLDVDDQIFITAFVRSHGSIKEMERVFGVSYPTIKARLTRIAASLEFVETNPTPSKAEILDRLRQGEITAEDAIQQMEALR
;
A
#
# COMPACT_ATOMS: atom_id res chain seq x y z
N MET A 1 -26.75 13.50 -24.81
CA MET A 1 -26.50 13.20 -24.54
C MET A 1 -25.89 12.17 -24.63
N GLY A 2 -25.75 11.95 -24.87
CA GLY A 2 -25.19 11.11 -25.20
C GLY A 2 -24.53 10.23 -24.60
N ARG A 3 -24.73 9.59 -24.58
CA ARG A 3 -24.44 8.76 -23.97
C ARG A 3 -23.64 7.85 -24.58
N HIS A 4 -22.93 8.04 -25.19
CA HIS A 4 -22.06 7.24 -25.65
C HIS A 4 -21.08 6.85 -24.71
N TRP A 5 -21.13 7.38 -23.56
CA TRP A 5 -20.30 6.97 -22.52
C TRP A 5 -20.30 5.50 -22.33
N ARG A 6 -21.26 4.81 -22.90
CA ARG A 6 -21.21 3.42 -22.75
C ARG A 6 -20.21 2.78 -23.63
N VAL A 7 -19.67 3.46 -24.55
CA VAL A 7 -18.66 2.90 -25.39
C VAL A 7 -17.37 2.71 -24.64
N GLU A 8 -17.18 3.55 -23.66
CA GLU A 8 -16.02 3.41 -22.94
C GLU A 8 -15.96 2.22 -22.11
N THR A 9 -17.04 1.67 -21.77
CA THR A 9 -17.03 0.47 -20.98
C THR A 9 -16.50 -0.70 -21.74
N GLN A 10 -16.38 -0.55 -23.07
CA GLN A 10 -15.78 -1.57 -23.85
C GLN A 10 -14.32 -1.37 -23.90
N MET A 11 -13.76 -1.07 -22.87
CA MET A 11 -12.50 -0.72 -22.88
C MET A 11 -11.51 -1.72 -23.20
N ASN A 12 -10.36 -1.32 -23.66
CA ASN A 12 -9.18 -2.15 -23.77
C ASN A 12 -8.76 -2.63 -22.39
N PRO A 13 -8.09 -3.76 -22.30
CA PRO A 13 -7.53 -4.18 -21.02
C PRO A 13 -6.58 -3.13 -20.46
N PRO A 14 -6.42 -3.07 -19.15
CA PRO A 14 -5.51 -2.11 -18.54
C PRO A 14 -4.08 -2.29 -19.05
N THR A 15 -3.40 -1.18 -19.23
CA THR A 15 -1.98 -1.17 -19.58
C THR A 15 -1.14 -1.46 -18.35
N ASP A 16 -0.02 -2.14 -18.55
CA ASP A 16 0.88 -2.45 -17.46
C ASP A 16 1.44 -1.17 -16.85
N TRP A 17 1.53 -1.12 -15.54
CA TRP A 17 2.06 0.02 -14.80
C TRP A 17 3.49 0.36 -15.21
N GLN A 18 4.27 -0.64 -15.65
CA GLN A 18 5.64 -0.41 -16.12
C GLN A 18 5.72 0.55 -17.29
N GLU A 19 4.76 0.49 -18.19
CA GLU A 19 4.71 1.41 -19.33
C GLU A 19 4.49 2.84 -18.85
N LEU A 20 3.61 3.04 -17.87
CA LEU A 20 3.41 4.35 -17.29
C LEU A 20 4.69 4.85 -16.62
N THR A 21 5.37 3.99 -15.90
CA THR A 21 6.62 4.34 -15.21
C THR A 21 7.68 4.79 -16.21
N GLN A 22 7.77 4.14 -17.37
CA GLN A 22 8.71 4.54 -18.42
C GLN A 22 8.40 5.93 -18.97
N ILE A 23 7.13 6.25 -19.13
CA ILE A 23 6.70 7.55 -19.62
C ILE A 23 7.00 8.66 -18.61
N THR A 24 6.76 8.38 -17.33
CA THR A 24 6.87 9.38 -16.27
C THR A 24 8.29 9.58 -15.78
N GLN A 25 9.19 8.65 -16.06
CA GLN A 25 10.60 8.76 -15.73
C GLN A 25 10.88 9.08 -14.26
N GLY A 26 10.14 8.44 -13.37
CA GLY A 26 10.34 8.60 -11.93
C GLY A 26 9.80 9.90 -11.34
N LYS A 27 9.10 10.70 -12.11
CA LYS A 27 8.48 11.91 -11.58
C LYS A 27 7.35 11.59 -10.64
N ARG A 28 7.08 12.49 -9.72
CA ARG A 28 5.99 12.33 -8.77
C ARG A 28 4.66 12.30 -9.50
N LEU A 29 3.83 11.34 -9.17
CA LEU A 29 2.51 11.17 -9.76
C LEU A 29 1.43 11.46 -8.71
N LEU A 30 0.31 11.98 -9.18
CA LEU A 30 -0.91 12.08 -8.40
C LEU A 30 -1.99 11.33 -9.12
N VAL A 31 -2.85 10.66 -8.37
CA VAL A 31 -4.01 9.98 -8.93
C VAL A 31 -5.19 10.92 -8.86
N GLU A 32 -5.77 11.24 -10.00
CA GLU A 32 -6.91 12.16 -10.07
C GLU A 32 -8.22 11.46 -10.34
N ARG A 33 -8.17 10.28 -10.93
CA ARG A 33 -9.39 9.57 -11.29
C ARG A 33 -9.18 8.07 -11.15
N VAL A 34 -10.11 7.43 -10.44
CA VAL A 34 -10.08 5.98 -10.24
C VAL A 34 -11.45 5.44 -10.58
N ARG A 35 -11.48 4.36 -11.35
CA ARG A 35 -12.72 3.65 -11.64
C ARG A 35 -12.70 2.31 -10.93
N ILE A 36 -13.81 1.96 -10.30
CA ILE A 36 -13.98 0.61 -9.75
C ILE A 36 -14.18 -0.33 -10.94
N ALA A 37 -13.29 -1.32 -11.07
CA ALA A 37 -13.14 -2.09 -12.30
C ALA A 37 -14.41 -2.81 -12.76
N ASP A 38 -15.23 -3.27 -11.83
CA ASP A 38 -16.43 -4.02 -12.14
C ASP A 38 -17.73 -3.22 -11.94
N LYS A 39 -17.61 -1.91 -11.82
CA LYS A 39 -18.77 -1.03 -11.60
C LYS A 39 -18.61 0.26 -12.39
N ASP A 40 -19.73 0.93 -12.64
CA ASP A 40 -19.72 2.23 -13.28
C ASP A 40 -19.56 3.34 -12.22
N ILE A 41 -18.59 3.18 -11.35
CA ILE A 41 -18.31 4.15 -10.32
C ILE A 41 -16.92 4.70 -10.55
N VAL A 42 -16.84 6.02 -10.66
CA VAL A 42 -15.59 6.75 -10.81
C VAL A 42 -15.45 7.70 -9.64
N ILE A 43 -14.26 7.73 -9.06
CA ILE A 43 -13.93 8.63 -7.96
C ILE A 43 -12.89 9.61 -8.48
N GLU A 44 -13.16 10.88 -8.37
CA GLU A 44 -12.23 11.93 -8.78
C GLU A 44 -11.79 12.73 -7.57
N GLY A 45 -10.55 13.18 -7.61
CA GLY A 45 -9.97 13.95 -6.52
C GLY A 45 -8.48 14.14 -6.77
N SER A 46 -7.71 14.25 -5.70
CA SER A 46 -6.27 14.31 -5.79
C SER A 46 -5.71 13.42 -4.69
N PHE A 47 -5.12 12.32 -5.07
CA PHE A 47 -4.64 11.30 -4.13
C PHE A 47 -3.18 11.01 -4.38
N GLU A 48 -2.43 10.92 -3.31
CA GLU A 48 -1.03 10.50 -3.42
C GLU A 48 -0.96 9.00 -3.53
N LEU A 49 0.03 8.51 -4.28
CA LEU A 49 0.30 7.09 -4.35
C LEU A 49 0.83 6.58 -3.00
N PRO A 50 0.49 5.35 -2.63
CA PRO A 50 1.13 4.73 -1.47
C PRO A 50 2.62 4.59 -1.71
N GLN A 51 3.40 4.58 -0.63
CA GLN A 51 4.85 4.61 -0.75
C GLN A 51 5.44 3.44 -1.54
N LEU A 52 4.86 2.26 -1.46
CA LEU A 52 5.35 1.12 -2.25
C LEU A 52 5.14 1.34 -3.75
N ALA A 53 4.08 2.01 -4.15
CA ALA A 53 3.83 2.33 -5.55
C ALA A 53 4.74 3.45 -6.07
N ARG A 54 5.41 4.18 -5.19
CA ARG A 54 6.38 5.22 -5.58
C ARG A 54 7.78 4.67 -5.82
N LEU A 55 8.04 3.45 -5.45
CA LEU A 55 9.30 2.80 -5.77
C LEU A 55 9.40 2.60 -7.29
N ASP A 56 10.62 2.56 -7.81
CA ASP A 56 10.78 2.21 -9.22
C ASP A 56 10.43 0.74 -9.44
N VAL A 57 10.30 0.35 -10.69
CA VAL A 57 9.83 -1.00 -11.06
C VAL A 57 10.77 -2.08 -10.54
N ASP A 58 12.07 -1.86 -10.64
CA ASP A 58 13.04 -2.85 -10.18
C ASP A 58 12.95 -3.06 -8.67
N ASP A 59 12.75 -1.99 -7.92
CA ASP A 59 12.59 -2.08 -6.48
C ASP A 59 11.25 -2.74 -6.11
N GLN A 60 10.18 -2.47 -6.86
CA GLN A 60 8.91 -3.15 -6.66
C GLN A 60 9.03 -4.66 -6.86
N ILE A 61 9.73 -5.08 -7.92
CA ILE A 61 9.99 -6.49 -8.20
C ILE A 61 10.82 -7.10 -7.07
N PHE A 62 11.84 -6.40 -6.62
CA PHE A 62 12.71 -6.86 -5.55
C PHE A 62 11.93 -7.06 -4.24
N ILE A 63 11.13 -6.09 -3.85
CA ILE A 63 10.31 -6.19 -2.63
C ILE A 63 9.28 -7.31 -2.76
N THR A 64 8.67 -7.45 -3.92
CA THR A 64 7.70 -8.52 -4.17
C THR A 64 8.38 -9.88 -3.98
N ALA A 65 9.58 -10.07 -4.51
CA ALA A 65 10.34 -11.30 -4.35
C ALA A 65 10.71 -11.52 -2.88
N PHE A 66 11.09 -10.48 -2.16
CA PHE A 66 11.44 -10.58 -0.75
C PHE A 66 10.25 -11.07 0.09
N VAL A 67 9.08 -10.48 -0.12
CA VAL A 67 7.87 -10.89 0.58
C VAL A 67 7.49 -12.32 0.19
N ARG A 68 7.59 -12.64 -1.09
CA ARG A 68 7.25 -13.95 -1.60
C ARG A 68 8.16 -15.05 -1.06
N SER A 69 9.42 -14.73 -0.79
CA SER A 69 10.38 -15.65 -0.19
C SER A 69 10.33 -15.63 1.34
N HIS A 70 9.33 -15.00 1.93
CA HIS A 70 9.16 -14.86 3.38
C HIS A 70 10.37 -14.25 4.08
N GLY A 71 11.03 -13.31 3.39
CA GLY A 71 12.19 -12.62 3.94
C GLY A 71 13.50 -13.41 3.90
N SER A 72 13.53 -14.51 3.15
CA SER A 72 14.74 -15.32 3.03
C SER A 72 15.75 -14.67 2.10
N ILE A 73 16.84 -14.16 2.65
CA ILE A 73 17.91 -13.56 1.86
C ILE A 73 18.60 -14.60 1.00
N LYS A 74 18.73 -15.81 1.52
CA LYS A 74 19.31 -16.92 0.76
C LYS A 74 18.51 -17.22 -0.52
N GLU A 75 17.19 -17.21 -0.41
CA GLU A 75 16.32 -17.39 -1.57
C GLU A 75 16.45 -16.22 -2.53
N MET A 76 16.59 -15.01 -2.02
CA MET A 76 16.81 -13.82 -2.85
C MET A 76 18.12 -13.92 -3.63
N GLU A 77 19.19 -14.44 -3.00
CA GLU A 77 20.45 -14.67 -3.72
C GLU A 77 20.24 -15.61 -4.90
N ARG A 78 19.47 -16.67 -4.69
CA ARG A 78 19.17 -17.63 -5.74
C ARG A 78 18.36 -17.00 -6.88
N VAL A 79 17.32 -16.26 -6.53
CA VAL A 79 16.40 -15.68 -7.52
C VAL A 79 17.09 -14.62 -8.37
N PHE A 80 17.88 -13.76 -7.75
CA PHE A 80 18.52 -12.65 -8.47
C PHE A 80 19.95 -12.97 -8.92
N GLY A 81 20.51 -14.08 -8.48
CA GLY A 81 21.85 -14.47 -8.89
C GLY A 81 22.95 -13.52 -8.38
N VAL A 82 22.75 -12.93 -7.21
CA VAL A 82 23.72 -12.01 -6.61
C VAL A 82 24.05 -12.43 -5.18
N SER A 83 25.13 -11.85 -4.65
CA SER A 83 25.62 -12.23 -3.32
C SER A 83 24.81 -11.63 -2.18
N TYR A 84 24.98 -12.20 -0.99
CA TYR A 84 24.36 -11.71 0.25
C TYR A 84 24.59 -10.19 0.47
N PRO A 85 25.85 -9.69 0.41
CA PRO A 85 26.07 -8.25 0.60
C PRO A 85 25.28 -7.38 -0.39
N THR A 86 25.14 -7.84 -1.62
CA THR A 86 24.38 -7.11 -2.65
C THR A 86 22.90 -7.04 -2.29
N ILE A 87 22.32 -8.18 -1.86
CA ILE A 87 20.91 -8.20 -1.41
C ILE A 87 20.74 -7.27 -0.20
N LYS A 88 21.63 -7.36 0.78
CA LYS A 88 21.55 -6.54 1.98
C LYS A 88 21.65 -5.06 1.67
N ALA A 89 22.58 -4.67 0.80
CA ALA A 89 22.75 -3.27 0.42
C ALA A 89 21.50 -2.74 -0.27
N ARG A 90 20.89 -3.54 -1.12
CA ARG A 90 19.68 -3.14 -1.83
C ARG A 90 18.50 -3.00 -0.88
N LEU A 91 18.33 -3.94 0.06
CA LEU A 91 17.30 -3.84 1.09
C LEU A 91 17.48 -2.59 1.93
N THR A 92 18.72 -2.29 2.34
CA THR A 92 19.01 -1.10 3.15
C THR A 92 18.65 0.18 2.40
N ARG A 93 18.99 0.26 1.12
CA ARG A 93 18.66 1.41 0.29
C ARG A 93 17.15 1.60 0.15
N ILE A 94 16.43 0.53 -0.11
CA ILE A 94 14.96 0.59 -0.26
C ILE A 94 14.33 0.94 1.09
N ALA A 95 14.78 0.32 2.16
CA ALA A 95 14.25 0.58 3.50
C ALA A 95 14.39 2.05 3.90
N ALA A 96 15.51 2.68 3.51
CA ALA A 96 15.74 4.10 3.80
C ALA A 96 14.73 5.02 3.10
N SER A 97 14.12 4.57 2.02
CA SER A 97 13.12 5.35 1.29
C SER A 97 11.68 5.10 1.78
N LEU A 98 11.50 4.15 2.67
CA LEU A 98 10.18 3.79 3.20
C LEU A 98 10.05 4.26 4.64
N GLU A 99 8.84 4.65 5.00
CA GLU A 99 8.52 5.07 6.36
C GLU A 99 7.54 4.08 6.98
N PHE A 100 7.64 3.90 8.28
CA PHE A 100 6.63 3.12 8.97
C PHE A 100 5.32 3.88 8.94
N VAL A 101 4.25 3.18 8.58
CA VAL A 101 2.91 3.72 8.69
C VAL A 101 2.44 3.41 10.09
N GLU A 102 2.20 4.46 10.87
CA GLU A 102 1.59 4.25 12.18
C GLU A 102 0.16 3.82 11.96
N THR A 103 -0.13 2.60 12.35
CA THR A 103 -1.49 2.16 12.41
C THR A 103 -1.95 2.35 13.84
N ASN A 104 -2.99 3.14 14.02
CA ASN A 104 -3.72 3.15 15.27
C ASN A 104 -4.88 2.17 15.06
N PRO A 105 -4.66 0.88 15.32
CA PRO A 105 -5.76 -0.04 15.19
C PRO A 105 -6.81 0.35 16.21
N THR A 106 -8.06 0.40 15.78
CA THR A 106 -9.17 0.63 16.71
C THR A 106 -9.14 -0.49 17.73
N PRO A 107 -8.98 -0.19 19.03
CA PRO A 107 -8.88 -1.23 20.02
C PRO A 107 -10.18 -2.03 20.11
N SER A 108 -10.06 -3.33 20.32
CA SER A 108 -11.23 -4.18 20.52
C SER A 108 -11.87 -3.88 21.88
N LYS A 109 -13.13 -4.30 22.04
CA LYS A 109 -13.81 -4.15 23.34
C LYS A 109 -13.02 -4.81 24.47
N ALA A 110 -12.42 -5.97 24.21
CA ALA A 110 -11.63 -6.67 25.20
C ALA A 110 -10.41 -5.87 25.62
N GLU A 111 -9.74 -5.23 24.65
CA GLU A 111 -8.58 -4.37 24.95
C GLU A 111 -8.98 -3.15 25.76
N ILE A 112 -10.10 -2.53 25.44
CA ILE A 112 -10.61 -1.37 26.19
C ILE A 112 -10.92 -1.76 27.64
N LEU A 113 -11.59 -2.88 27.83
CA LEU A 113 -11.92 -3.36 29.17
C LEU A 113 -10.68 -3.72 29.98
N ASP A 114 -9.68 -4.29 29.34
CA ASP A 114 -8.43 -4.63 29.98
C ASP A 114 -7.68 -3.38 30.45
N ARG A 115 -7.62 -2.35 29.60
CA ARG A 115 -7.03 -1.06 29.98
C ARG A 115 -7.76 -0.43 31.15
N LEU A 116 -9.10 -0.50 31.16
CA LEU A 116 -9.88 0.00 32.26
C LEU A 116 -9.57 -0.77 33.55
N ARG A 117 -9.45 -2.08 33.46
CA ARG A 117 -9.15 -2.94 34.62
C ARG A 117 -7.78 -2.62 35.18
N GLN A 118 -6.81 -2.31 34.34
CA GLN A 118 -5.46 -1.97 34.74
C GLN A 118 -5.31 -0.51 35.21
N GLY A 119 -6.36 0.29 35.12
CA GLY A 119 -6.32 1.69 35.50
C GLY A 119 -5.64 2.60 34.49
N GLU A 120 -5.39 2.15 33.29
CA GLU A 120 -4.74 2.97 32.25
C GLU A 120 -5.69 4.03 31.69
N ILE A 121 -6.97 3.77 31.69
CA ILE A 121 -8.00 4.71 31.24
C ILE A 121 -9.13 4.77 32.28
N THR A 122 -9.88 5.88 32.24
CA THR A 122 -11.04 6.04 33.11
C THR A 122 -12.26 5.33 32.54
N ALA A 123 -13.29 5.15 33.37
CA ALA A 123 -14.55 4.59 32.92
C ALA A 123 -15.19 5.44 31.81
N GLU A 124 -15.06 6.76 31.89
CA GLU A 124 -15.57 7.67 30.88
C GLU A 124 -14.85 7.48 29.55
N ASP A 125 -13.52 7.36 29.60
CA ASP A 125 -12.71 7.11 28.40
C ASP A 125 -13.11 5.76 27.76
N ALA A 126 -13.31 4.74 28.56
CA ALA A 126 -13.72 3.43 28.09
C ALA A 126 -15.08 3.49 27.38
N ILE A 127 -16.03 4.21 27.93
CA ILE A 127 -17.35 4.39 27.32
C ILE A 127 -17.23 5.09 25.98
N GLN A 128 -16.45 6.17 25.90
CA GLN A 128 -16.23 6.90 24.65
C GLN A 128 -15.61 6.01 23.60
N GLN A 129 -14.61 5.23 23.96
CA GLN A 129 -13.94 4.34 23.01
C GLN A 129 -14.88 3.23 22.52
N MET A 130 -15.72 2.70 23.41
CA MET A 130 -16.69 1.70 23.02
C MET A 130 -17.77 2.24 22.10
N GLU A 131 -18.22 3.46 22.33
CA GLU A 131 -19.18 4.11 21.44
C GLU A 131 -18.61 4.32 20.05
N ALA A 132 -17.34 4.64 19.95
CA ALA A 132 -16.66 4.81 18.68
C ALA A 132 -16.56 3.52 17.86
N LEU A 133 -16.77 2.36 18.48
CA LEU A 133 -16.74 1.08 17.80
C LEU A 133 -18.05 0.71 17.11
N ARG A 134 -19.08 1.52 17.24
CA ARG A 134 -20.37 1.23 16.62
C ARG A 134 -20.41 1.60 15.15
#